data_a6590df3075d1726b52b17e729b8cd1f
#
_entry.id   a6590df3075d1726b52b17e729b8cd1f
#
_cell.length_a   1.000
_cell.length_b   1.000
_cell.length_c   1.000
_cell.angle_alpha   90.00
_cell.angle_beta   90.00
_cell.angle_gamma   90.00
#
_symmetry.space_group_name_H-M   'P 1'
#
loop_
_entity.id
_entity.type
_entity.pdbx_description
1 polymer ?
#
loop_
_entity_poly.entity_id
_entity_poly.type
_entity_poly.pdbx_seq_one_letter_code
_entity_poly.pdbx_strand_id
1 'polypeptide(L)'
;MLKIVPFKKEHIEQIETRYHFPDAAKVAFTSDNSMVAYTGMMGNKIFALGGVYQLWQGVAEAFFIMSSHAYDKPLTAAKYSRAMLDYIQEQNDYNRLQASVNCKDEDAIRFIGWLGFENEGLMRKFGLDGTDYYRYARVQ
;
A
#
# COMPACT_ATOMS: atom_id res chain seq x y z
N MET A 1 8.43 7.95 17.59
CA MET A 1 8.94 8.33 16.27
C MET A 1 8.82 7.16 15.31
N LEU A 2 8.38 7.42 14.11
CA LEU A 2 8.25 6.38 13.09
C LEU A 2 9.60 6.05 12.46
N LYS A 3 9.89 4.74 12.38
CA LYS A 3 11.12 4.24 11.79
C LYS A 3 10.76 3.30 10.63
N ILE A 4 11.40 3.49 9.48
CA ILE A 4 11.17 2.67 8.30
C ILE A 4 12.26 1.60 8.24
N VAL A 5 11.84 0.34 8.16
CA VAL A 5 12.74 -0.82 8.08
C VAL A 5 12.32 -1.71 6.92
N PRO A 6 13.21 -2.55 6.39
CA PRO A 6 12.83 -3.52 5.36
C PRO A 6 11.72 -4.44 5.84
N PHE A 7 10.81 -4.77 4.93
CA PHE A 7 9.71 -5.69 5.23
C PHE A 7 10.23 -7.11 5.48
N LYS A 8 9.62 -7.77 6.47
CA LYS A 8 9.85 -9.19 6.79
C LYS A 8 8.50 -9.91 6.81
N LYS A 9 8.48 -11.18 6.43
CA LYS A 9 7.23 -11.98 6.41
C LYS A 9 6.51 -11.97 7.76
N GLU A 10 7.27 -11.99 8.85
CA GLU A 10 6.72 -11.98 10.21
C GLU A 10 5.89 -10.73 10.49
N HIS A 11 6.18 -9.62 9.82
CA HIS A 11 5.46 -8.38 10.03
C HIS A 11 3.98 -8.49 9.68
N ILE A 12 3.64 -9.33 8.68
CA ILE A 12 2.25 -9.48 8.26
C ILE A 12 1.41 -10.20 9.31
N GLU A 13 2.05 -11.06 10.12
CA GLU A 13 1.39 -11.75 11.22
C GLU A 13 1.31 -10.87 12.48
N GLN A 14 2.21 -9.90 12.60
CA GLN A 14 2.32 -9.03 13.77
C GLN A 14 1.46 -7.77 13.69
N ILE A 15 1.07 -7.38 12.47
CA ILE A 15 0.31 -6.14 12.29
C ILE A 15 -1.12 -6.28 12.81
N GLU A 16 -1.56 -5.32 13.61
CA GLU A 16 -2.94 -5.24 14.11
C GLU A 16 -3.75 -4.38 13.15
N THR A 17 -4.63 -4.99 12.38
CA THR A 17 -5.43 -4.28 11.38
C THR A 17 -6.85 -4.01 11.86
N ARG A 18 -7.42 -2.90 11.37
CA ARG A 18 -8.81 -2.51 11.64
C ARG A 18 -9.79 -3.46 10.97
N TYR A 19 -9.42 -3.98 9.81
CA TYR A 19 -10.23 -4.89 9.03
C TYR A 19 -9.51 -6.22 8.89
N HIS A 20 -10.29 -7.29 8.75
CA HIS A 20 -9.73 -8.61 8.52
C HIS A 20 -8.98 -8.66 7.20
N PHE A 21 -7.74 -9.14 7.25
CA PHE A 21 -6.91 -9.32 6.06
C PHE A 21 -6.96 -10.80 5.66
N PRO A 22 -7.54 -11.15 4.49
CA PRO A 22 -7.72 -12.55 4.11
C PRO A 22 -6.39 -13.32 4.01
N ASP A 23 -6.40 -14.58 4.45
CA ASP A 23 -5.21 -15.43 4.42
C ASP A 23 -4.67 -15.61 3.00
N ALA A 24 -5.57 -15.73 2.02
CA ALA A 24 -5.16 -15.83 0.60
C ALA A 24 -4.35 -14.60 0.16
N ALA A 25 -4.78 -13.41 0.59
CA ALA A 25 -4.05 -12.16 0.30
C ALA A 25 -2.70 -12.13 1.01
N LYS A 26 -2.62 -12.63 2.24
CA LYS A 26 -1.35 -12.73 2.97
C LYS A 26 -0.35 -13.63 2.24
N VAL A 27 -0.82 -14.77 1.74
CA VAL A 27 0.03 -15.70 0.99
C VAL A 27 0.54 -15.06 -0.30
N ALA A 28 -0.35 -14.43 -1.06
CA ALA A 28 0.02 -13.73 -2.30
C ALA A 28 1.05 -12.63 -2.03
N PHE A 29 0.83 -11.86 -0.96
CA PHE A 29 1.71 -10.77 -0.55
C PHE A 29 3.12 -11.26 -0.20
N THR A 30 3.24 -12.41 0.46
CA THR A 30 4.53 -12.91 0.94
C THR A 30 5.27 -13.79 -0.06
N SER A 31 4.64 -14.19 -1.16
CA SER A 31 5.25 -15.12 -2.14
C SER A 31 5.88 -14.44 -3.35
N ASP A 32 5.70 -13.14 -3.51
CA ASP A 32 6.20 -12.41 -4.68
C ASP A 32 7.64 -11.92 -4.43
N ASN A 33 8.59 -12.49 -5.18
CA ASN A 33 10.01 -12.12 -5.10
C ASN A 33 10.35 -10.82 -5.82
N SER A 34 9.43 -10.28 -6.64
CA SER A 34 9.65 -8.99 -7.32
C SER A 34 9.19 -7.80 -6.48
N MET A 35 8.78 -8.07 -5.26
CA MET A 35 8.24 -7.06 -4.36
C MET A 35 9.33 -6.26 -3.68
N VAL A 36 9.16 -4.93 -3.65
CA VAL A 36 9.97 -4.02 -2.85
C VAL A 36 9.05 -3.43 -1.78
N ALA A 37 9.27 -3.81 -0.54
CA ALA A 37 8.36 -3.44 0.54
C ALA A 37 9.10 -2.99 1.80
N TYR A 38 8.44 -2.13 2.56
CA TYR A 38 8.96 -1.56 3.80
C TYR A 38 7.92 -1.64 4.90
N THR A 39 8.41 -1.68 6.12
CA THR A 39 7.57 -1.66 7.32
C THR A 39 7.85 -0.38 8.09
N GLY A 40 6.79 0.33 8.46
CA GLY A 40 6.88 1.46 9.39
C GLY A 40 6.69 0.96 10.82
N MET A 41 7.69 1.18 11.65
CA MET A 41 7.64 0.79 13.07
C MET A 41 7.48 2.03 13.94
N MET A 42 6.58 1.97 14.88
CA MET A 42 6.44 3.00 15.92
C MET A 42 6.68 2.35 17.26
N GLY A 43 7.90 2.53 17.78
CA GLY A 43 8.37 1.76 18.90
C GLY A 43 8.54 0.30 18.48
N ASN A 44 7.90 -0.61 19.22
CA ASN A 44 7.91 -2.04 18.92
C ASN A 44 6.64 -2.51 18.19
N LYS A 45 5.79 -1.56 17.77
CA LYS A 45 4.55 -1.87 17.06
C LYS A 45 4.67 -1.56 15.58
N ILE A 46 4.03 -2.38 14.75
CA ILE A 46 3.97 -2.13 13.32
C ILE A 46 2.89 -1.09 13.05
N PHE A 47 3.30 0.03 12.46
CA PHE A 47 2.42 1.13 12.11
C PHE A 47 1.73 0.86 10.75
N ALA A 48 2.51 0.45 9.76
CA ALA A 48 2.00 0.17 8.42
C ALA A 48 3.01 -0.67 7.63
N LEU A 49 2.49 -1.35 6.63
CA LEU A 49 3.28 -2.07 5.61
C LEU A 49 2.97 -1.44 4.26
N GLY A 50 3.96 -1.30 3.41
CA GLY A 50 3.73 -0.75 2.08
C GLY A 50 4.85 -1.08 1.14
N GLY A 51 4.55 -1.00 -0.15
CA GLY A 51 5.54 -1.28 -1.18
C GLY A 51 4.90 -1.40 -2.54
N VAL A 52 5.67 -1.99 -3.44
CA VAL A 52 5.24 -2.20 -4.83
C VAL A 52 5.71 -3.58 -5.30
N TYR A 53 5.02 -4.12 -6.30
CA TYR A 53 5.53 -5.25 -7.07
C TYR A 53 5.49 -4.88 -8.54
N GLN A 54 6.56 -5.26 -9.26
CA GLN A 54 6.68 -4.91 -10.67
C GLN A 54 5.73 -5.74 -11.52
N LEU A 55 4.99 -5.08 -12.40
CA LEU A 55 4.15 -5.75 -13.39
C LEU A 55 4.96 -6.01 -14.66
N TRP A 56 5.65 -4.99 -15.13
CA TRP A 56 6.63 -5.04 -16.22
C TRP A 56 7.54 -3.82 -16.10
N GLN A 57 8.51 -3.73 -16.98
CA GLN A 57 9.47 -2.62 -16.89
C GLN A 57 8.77 -1.27 -16.92
N GLY A 58 9.07 -0.45 -15.93
CA GLY A 58 8.51 0.91 -15.80
C GLY A 58 7.18 1.00 -15.08
N VAL A 59 6.51 -0.13 -14.78
CA VAL A 59 5.18 -0.14 -14.17
C VAL A 59 5.13 -1.08 -12.98
N ALA A 60 4.63 -0.58 -11.86
CA ALA A 60 4.48 -1.39 -10.65
C ALA A 60 3.14 -1.12 -9.96
N GLU A 61 2.66 -2.13 -9.25
CA GLU A 61 1.44 -2.04 -8.45
C GLU A 61 1.83 -1.73 -7.01
N ALA A 62 1.27 -0.65 -6.46
CA ALA A 62 1.50 -0.25 -5.06
C ALA A 62 0.45 -0.87 -4.16
N PHE A 63 0.85 -1.17 -2.93
CA PHE A 63 -0.05 -1.71 -1.92
C PHE A 63 0.30 -1.12 -0.56
N PHE A 64 -0.71 -1.03 0.31
CA PHE A 64 -0.57 -0.52 1.68
C PHE A 64 -1.45 -1.33 2.61
N ILE A 65 -0.91 -1.65 3.77
CA ILE A 65 -1.67 -2.26 4.86
C ILE A 65 -1.47 -1.38 6.09
N MET A 66 -2.54 -0.74 6.55
CA MET A 66 -2.50 0.16 7.69
C MET A 66 -2.88 -0.57 8.96
N SER A 67 -2.11 -0.36 10.03
CA SER A 67 -2.51 -0.82 11.35
C SER A 67 -3.65 0.04 11.89
N SER A 68 -4.31 -0.45 12.95
CA SER A 68 -5.31 0.35 13.66
C SER A 68 -4.73 1.67 14.15
N HIS A 69 -3.46 1.67 14.54
CA HIS A 69 -2.75 2.86 15.04
C HIS A 69 -2.55 3.92 13.95
N ALA A 70 -2.37 3.49 12.69
CA ALA A 70 -2.14 4.40 11.58
C ALA A 70 -3.36 5.25 11.27
N TYR A 71 -4.57 4.72 11.52
CA TYR A 71 -5.81 5.45 11.31
C TYR A 71 -5.93 6.65 12.25
N ASP A 72 -5.25 6.61 13.40
CA ASP A 72 -5.24 7.73 14.34
C ASP A 72 -4.24 8.82 13.95
N LYS A 73 -3.35 8.53 13.00
CA LYS A 73 -2.29 9.43 12.55
C LYS A 73 -2.21 9.47 11.03
N PRO A 74 -3.29 9.84 10.34
CA PRO A 74 -3.35 9.73 8.88
C PRO A 74 -2.35 10.61 8.14
N LEU A 75 -2.04 11.79 8.67
CA LEU A 75 -1.06 12.68 8.03
C LEU A 75 0.35 12.13 8.15
N THR A 76 0.68 11.51 9.29
CA THR A 76 1.96 10.83 9.48
C THR A 76 2.10 9.67 8.51
N ALA A 77 1.06 8.85 8.40
CA ALA A 77 1.03 7.73 7.45
C ALA A 77 1.25 8.21 6.02
N ALA A 78 0.53 9.27 5.60
CA ALA A 78 0.64 9.81 4.26
C ALA A 78 2.04 10.38 3.98
N LYS A 79 2.61 11.11 4.92
CA LYS A 79 3.94 11.70 4.77
C LYS A 79 5.01 10.64 4.53
N TYR A 80 5.04 9.61 5.36
CA TYR A 80 6.05 8.56 5.24
C TYR A 80 5.81 7.65 4.03
N SER A 81 4.55 7.37 3.72
CA SER A 81 4.20 6.57 2.54
C SER A 81 4.58 7.29 1.25
N ARG A 82 4.34 8.59 1.18
CA ARG A 82 4.70 9.39 0.02
C ARG A 82 6.22 9.41 -0.17
N ALA A 83 6.98 9.61 0.90
CA ALA A 83 8.43 9.57 0.84
C ALA A 83 8.95 8.21 0.39
N MET A 84 8.35 7.13 0.87
CA MET A 84 8.69 5.77 0.45
C MET A 84 8.43 5.57 -1.04
N LEU A 85 7.29 6.01 -1.55
CA LEU A 85 6.96 5.89 -2.97
C LEU A 85 7.89 6.72 -3.85
N ASP A 86 8.23 7.94 -3.42
CA ASP A 86 9.19 8.78 -4.13
C ASP A 86 10.53 8.06 -4.26
N TYR A 87 10.99 7.48 -3.17
CA TYR A 87 12.25 6.73 -3.15
C TYR A 87 12.20 5.51 -4.08
N ILE A 88 11.13 4.73 -4.00
CA ILE A 88 10.96 3.53 -4.84
C ILE A 88 10.92 3.90 -6.32
N GLN A 89 10.16 4.93 -6.71
CA GLN A 89 10.08 5.37 -8.10
C GLN A 89 11.43 5.81 -8.63
N GLU A 90 12.16 6.58 -7.82
CA GLU A 90 13.48 7.09 -8.22
C GLU A 90 14.49 5.95 -8.39
N GLN A 91 14.56 5.02 -7.44
CA GLN A 91 15.54 3.94 -7.45
C GLN A 91 15.27 2.87 -8.51
N ASN A 92 14.04 2.72 -8.98
CA ASN A 92 13.66 1.62 -9.87
C ASN A 92 13.18 2.07 -11.24
N ASP A 93 13.24 3.38 -11.53
CA ASP A 93 12.82 3.96 -12.80
C ASP A 93 11.37 3.61 -13.16
N TYR A 94 10.47 3.61 -12.18
CA TYR A 94 9.05 3.39 -12.46
C TYR A 94 8.40 4.69 -12.92
N ASN A 95 7.97 4.69 -14.18
CA ASN A 95 7.21 5.81 -14.75
C ASN A 95 5.78 5.85 -14.22
N ARG A 96 5.28 4.70 -13.81
CA ARG A 96 3.90 4.54 -13.37
C ARG A 96 3.83 3.64 -12.16
N LEU A 97 3.19 4.14 -11.10
CA LEU A 97 2.70 3.31 -10.00
C LEU A 97 1.20 3.31 -10.07
N GLN A 98 0.58 2.16 -9.88
CA GLN A 98 -0.87 2.07 -9.84
C GLN A 98 -1.31 1.34 -8.59
N ALA A 99 -2.58 1.54 -8.20
CA ALA A 99 -3.15 0.93 -7.00
C ALA A 99 -4.64 0.72 -7.19
N SER A 100 -5.18 -0.25 -6.48
CA SER A 100 -6.61 -0.54 -6.47
C SER A 100 -7.17 -0.13 -5.12
N VAL A 101 -8.25 0.63 -5.12
CA VAL A 101 -8.88 1.13 -3.89
C VAL A 101 -10.36 0.79 -3.90
N ASN A 102 -10.84 0.16 -2.83
CA ASN A 102 -12.25 -0.17 -2.67
C ASN A 102 -13.08 1.11 -2.75
N CYS A 103 -14.09 1.14 -3.63
CA CYS A 103 -14.89 2.33 -3.87
C CYS A 103 -15.72 2.77 -2.63
N LYS A 104 -15.88 1.89 -1.65
CA LYS A 104 -16.60 2.18 -0.40
C LYS A 104 -15.68 2.61 0.73
N ASP A 105 -14.37 2.53 0.55
CA ASP A 105 -13.40 2.86 1.60
C ASP A 105 -12.97 4.33 1.46
N GLU A 106 -13.71 5.21 2.11
CA GLU A 106 -13.46 6.65 2.04
C GLU A 106 -12.10 7.05 2.60
N ASP A 107 -11.64 6.38 3.65
CA ASP A 107 -10.33 6.64 4.24
C ASP A 107 -9.21 6.31 3.26
N ALA A 108 -9.32 5.16 2.58
CA ALA A 108 -8.34 4.76 1.58
C ALA A 108 -8.36 5.70 0.37
N ILE A 109 -9.52 6.13 -0.07
CA ILE A 109 -9.67 7.08 -1.17
C ILE A 109 -8.95 8.40 -0.84
N ARG A 110 -9.15 8.91 0.36
CA ARG A 110 -8.49 10.13 0.81
C ARG A 110 -6.98 9.94 0.92
N PHE A 111 -6.57 8.83 1.48
CA PHE A 111 -5.15 8.49 1.66
C PHE A 111 -4.43 8.41 0.32
N ILE A 112 -4.98 7.69 -0.65
CA ILE A 112 -4.33 7.50 -1.95
C ILE A 112 -4.20 8.83 -2.70
N GLY A 113 -5.16 9.73 -2.52
CA GLY A 113 -5.10 11.09 -3.07
C GLY A 113 -3.94 11.90 -2.49
N TRP A 114 -3.72 11.78 -1.18
CA TRP A 114 -2.60 12.46 -0.52
C TRP A 114 -1.24 11.97 -1.01
N LEU A 115 -1.17 10.73 -1.50
CA LEU A 115 0.06 10.17 -2.05
C LEU A 115 0.35 10.63 -3.48
N GLY A 116 -0.54 11.41 -4.07
CA GLY A 116 -0.35 11.93 -5.43
C GLY A 116 -0.92 11.05 -6.54
N PHE A 117 -1.75 10.08 -6.19
CA PHE A 117 -2.41 9.25 -7.19
C PHE A 117 -3.68 9.93 -7.70
N GLU A 118 -4.01 9.68 -8.95
CA GLU A 118 -5.23 10.16 -9.59
C GLU A 118 -6.13 8.99 -9.95
N ASN A 119 -7.45 9.21 -9.86
CA ASN A 119 -8.45 8.19 -10.21
C ASN A 119 -8.54 8.04 -11.73
N GLU A 120 -8.34 6.82 -12.22
CA GLU A 120 -8.40 6.52 -13.65
C GLU A 120 -9.67 5.74 -14.04
N GLY A 121 -10.52 5.42 -13.09
CA GLY A 121 -11.78 4.80 -13.41
C GLY A 121 -12.22 3.70 -12.47
N LEU A 122 -13.43 3.21 -12.71
CA LEU A 122 -14.08 2.19 -11.91
C LEU A 122 -13.84 0.80 -12.50
N MET A 123 -13.44 -0.11 -11.65
CA MET A 123 -13.29 -1.54 -11.99
C MET A 123 -14.42 -2.31 -11.32
N ARG A 124 -15.44 -2.66 -12.11
CA ARG A 124 -16.61 -3.35 -11.59
C ARG A 124 -16.26 -4.78 -11.18
N LYS A 125 -16.73 -5.17 -9.99
CA LYS A 125 -16.58 -6.54 -9.45
C LYS A 125 -15.12 -7.00 -9.35
N PHE A 126 -14.23 -6.07 -9.12
CA PHE A 126 -12.79 -6.36 -9.02
C PHE A 126 -12.43 -7.08 -7.72
N GLY A 127 -13.07 -6.74 -6.61
CA GLY A 127 -12.75 -7.30 -5.30
C GLY A 127 -13.10 -8.78 -5.17
N LEU A 128 -12.47 -9.47 -4.23
CA LEU A 128 -12.73 -10.89 -3.97
C LEU A 128 -14.20 -11.16 -3.63
N ASP A 129 -14.86 -10.19 -3.01
CA ASP A 129 -16.28 -10.27 -2.62
C ASP A 129 -17.22 -9.68 -3.68
N GLY A 130 -16.69 -9.33 -4.84
CA GLY A 130 -17.47 -8.72 -5.92
C GLY A 130 -17.65 -7.21 -5.78
N THR A 131 -16.98 -6.58 -4.82
CA THR A 131 -17.04 -5.13 -4.64
C THR A 131 -16.31 -4.42 -5.77
N ASP A 132 -16.83 -3.26 -6.18
CA ASP A 132 -16.18 -2.40 -7.17
C ASP A 132 -14.98 -1.69 -6.55
N TYR A 133 -13.95 -1.52 -7.35
CA TYR A 133 -12.73 -0.80 -6.95
C TYR A 133 -12.44 0.31 -7.94
N TYR A 134 -11.73 1.33 -7.49
CA TYR A 134 -11.16 2.33 -8.38
C TYR A 134 -9.73 1.97 -8.73
N ARG A 135 -9.34 2.27 -9.97
CA ARG A 135 -7.94 2.25 -10.40
C ARG A 135 -7.35 3.63 -10.20
N TYR A 136 -6.30 3.71 -9.42
CA TYR A 136 -5.55 4.94 -9.20
C TYR A 136 -4.16 4.80 -9.80
N ALA A 137 -3.59 5.90 -10.27
CA ALA A 137 -2.24 5.90 -10.83
C ALA A 137 -1.47 7.16 -10.46
N ARG A 138 -0.18 6.97 -10.28
CA ARG A 138 0.79 8.04 -10.02
C ARG A 138 1.81 7.97 -11.15
N VAL A 139 1.71 8.90 -12.10
CA VAL A 139 2.50 8.90 -13.34
C VAL A 139 3.52 10.03 -13.29
N GLN A 140 4.76 9.71 -13.65
CA GLN A 140 5.82 10.71 -13.77
C GLN A 140 5.98 11.17 -15.20
#